data_19ec709b6d17b06c4b908ed13e8c66eb
#
_entry.id   19ec709b6d17b06c4b908ed13e8c66eb
#
_cell.length_a   1.000
_cell.length_b   1.000
_cell.length_c   1.000
_cell.angle_alpha   90.00
_cell.angle_beta   90.00
_cell.angle_gamma   90.00
#
_symmetry.space_group_name_H-M   'P 1'
#
loop_
_entity.id
_entity.type
_entity.pdbx_description
1 polymer ?
#
loop_
_entity_poly.entity_id
_entity_poly.type
_entity_poly.pdbx_seq_one_letter_code
_entity_poly.pdbx_strand_id
1 'polypeptide(L)'
;MSAIHHTMANKGNPYSAKIEYLESSGTQYIDTGVILKSYYKYEVTFSCVSTNTDSKMFFGMYSLRSQDGGQAIKDNFAANCWGSWGVNNPKIVIYSYPNNGVADSSSPNAVQVASRTVAVRYGEPNTVSHDSGVTYFNGEEIINRPSSMPNNPYNIPSYLFASATRQQDTSVKPAYFFIGRIMSAKIKDASGNLLRDFIPVRKKDVGYMYDRVSGQLFSNAGTGAFIIGPDAVSANGGGV
;
A
#
# COMPACT_ATOMS: atom_id res chain seq x y z
N MET A 1 -40.67 18.94 -30.34
CA MET A 1 -39.35 18.77 -29.68
C MET A 1 -39.45 17.56 -28.76
N SER A 2 -38.85 16.45 -29.12
CA SER A 2 -38.92 15.19 -28.35
C SER A 2 -37.76 15.17 -27.36
N ALA A 3 -38.10 15.14 -26.08
CA ALA A 3 -37.13 15.00 -25.00
C ALA A 3 -36.59 13.56 -24.99
N ILE A 4 -35.32 13.37 -25.35
CA ILE A 4 -34.63 12.09 -25.21
C ILE A 4 -34.35 11.90 -23.72
N HIS A 5 -35.17 11.10 -23.06
CA HIS A 5 -34.85 10.60 -21.72
C HIS A 5 -33.72 9.61 -21.83
N HIS A 6 -32.50 10.04 -21.49
CA HIS A 6 -31.41 9.14 -21.22
C HIS A 6 -31.71 8.42 -19.89
N THR A 7 -32.30 7.24 -19.98
CA THR A 7 -32.35 6.30 -18.87
C THR A 7 -30.89 5.90 -18.57
N MET A 8 -30.29 6.48 -17.54
CA MET A 8 -29.07 5.94 -16.95
C MET A 8 -29.43 4.55 -16.44
N ALA A 9 -28.99 3.53 -17.15
CA ALA A 9 -29.06 2.16 -16.68
C ALA A 9 -28.33 2.13 -15.32
N ASN A 10 -29.07 1.77 -14.28
CA ASN A 10 -28.53 1.56 -12.95
C ASN A 10 -27.61 0.33 -13.05
N LYS A 11 -26.33 0.55 -13.39
CA LYS A 11 -25.32 -0.50 -13.39
C LYS A 11 -25.18 -0.94 -11.95
N GLY A 12 -25.81 -2.05 -11.60
CA GLY A 12 -25.65 -2.67 -10.30
C GLY A 12 -24.16 -2.78 -9.94
N ASN A 13 -23.85 -2.82 -8.65
CA ASN A 13 -22.47 -2.95 -8.19
C ASN A 13 -21.77 -4.11 -8.91
N PRO A 14 -20.52 -3.95 -9.37
CA PRO A 14 -19.78 -4.99 -10.09
C PRO A 14 -19.35 -6.15 -9.17
N TYR A 15 -19.69 -6.09 -7.89
CA TYR A 15 -19.38 -7.08 -6.85
C TYR A 15 -20.64 -7.53 -6.10
N SER A 16 -20.55 -8.68 -5.40
CA SER A 16 -21.68 -9.26 -4.65
C SER A 16 -21.84 -8.63 -3.27
N ALA A 17 -20.72 -8.37 -2.57
CA ALA A 17 -20.73 -7.72 -1.26
C ALA A 17 -19.43 -6.96 -1.02
N LYS A 18 -19.51 -5.92 -0.16
CA LYS A 18 -18.33 -5.36 0.53
C LYS A 18 -17.95 -6.34 1.64
N ILE A 19 -16.66 -6.44 1.89
CA ILE A 19 -16.10 -7.27 2.96
C ILE A 19 -15.23 -6.39 3.87
N GLU A 20 -14.95 -6.86 5.07
CA GLU A 20 -14.15 -6.07 6.03
C GLU A 20 -12.69 -5.96 5.60
N TYR A 21 -12.14 -7.01 5.00
CA TYR A 21 -10.76 -7.04 4.54
C TYR A 21 -10.54 -8.09 3.44
N LEU A 22 -9.46 -7.93 2.69
CA LEU A 22 -8.75 -9.03 2.03
C LEU A 22 -7.53 -9.40 2.87
N GLU A 23 -7.22 -10.71 2.96
CA GLU A 23 -6.05 -11.20 3.66
C GLU A 23 -5.15 -11.96 2.68
N SER A 24 -3.85 -11.62 2.71
CA SER A 24 -2.82 -12.32 1.94
C SER A 24 -2.08 -13.29 2.84
N SER A 25 -1.82 -14.49 2.31
CA SER A 25 -0.94 -15.50 2.93
C SER A 25 0.53 -15.38 2.53
N GLY A 26 0.88 -14.36 1.74
CA GLY A 26 2.26 -14.07 1.36
C GLY A 26 2.63 -14.35 -0.10
N THR A 27 1.64 -14.54 -0.97
CA THR A 27 1.86 -14.73 -2.42
C THR A 27 0.94 -13.89 -3.29
N GLN A 28 -0.03 -13.23 -2.69
CA GLN A 28 -1.02 -12.39 -3.35
C GLN A 28 -0.60 -10.94 -3.31
N TYR A 29 -0.90 -10.21 -4.38
CA TYR A 29 -0.76 -8.76 -4.44
C TYR A 29 -1.73 -8.13 -5.42
N ILE A 30 -1.95 -6.83 -5.29
CA ILE A 30 -2.72 -6.01 -6.22
C ILE A 30 -1.79 -5.00 -6.86
N ASP A 31 -1.73 -4.98 -8.18
CA ASP A 31 -1.11 -3.88 -8.92
C ASP A 31 -2.10 -2.71 -8.96
N THR A 32 -1.75 -1.59 -8.35
CA THR A 32 -2.63 -0.42 -8.30
C THR A 32 -2.70 0.32 -9.63
N GLY A 33 -1.76 0.07 -10.55
CA GLY A 33 -1.57 0.81 -11.78
C GLY A 33 -1.11 2.25 -11.58
N VAL A 34 -0.77 2.65 -10.33
CA VAL A 34 -0.31 4.01 -10.03
C VAL A 34 1.20 4.03 -9.90
N ILE A 35 1.83 4.85 -10.71
CA ILE A 35 3.23 5.21 -10.56
C ILE A 35 3.31 6.36 -9.57
N LEU A 36 3.75 6.08 -8.36
CA LEU A 36 3.89 7.08 -7.31
C LEU A 36 4.97 8.10 -7.71
N LYS A 37 4.68 9.37 -7.54
CA LYS A 37 5.60 10.49 -7.77
C LYS A 37 5.82 11.25 -6.48
N SER A 38 6.84 12.11 -6.43
CA SER A 38 7.06 13.02 -5.32
C SER A 38 5.78 13.79 -4.98
N TYR A 39 5.55 14.01 -3.70
CA TYR A 39 4.37 14.69 -3.16
C TYR A 39 3.03 13.95 -3.33
N TYR A 40 3.01 12.72 -3.87
CA TYR A 40 1.80 11.90 -3.81
C TYR A 40 1.50 11.54 -2.36
N LYS A 41 0.21 11.43 -2.09
CA LYS A 41 -0.29 11.11 -0.77
C LYS A 41 -0.92 9.74 -0.78
N TYR A 42 -0.81 9.03 0.32
CA TYR A 42 -1.50 7.75 0.47
C TYR A 42 -2.01 7.54 1.89
N GLU A 43 -3.00 6.69 2.00
CA GLU A 43 -3.53 6.18 3.25
C GLU A 43 -3.84 4.70 3.08
N VAL A 44 -3.34 3.85 3.97
CA VAL A 44 -3.61 2.41 3.96
C VAL A 44 -4.00 1.97 5.35
N THR A 45 -5.18 1.34 5.46
CA THR A 45 -5.62 0.67 6.69
C THR A 45 -5.38 -0.83 6.55
N PHE A 46 -4.65 -1.38 7.49
CA PHE A 46 -4.17 -2.76 7.46
C PHE A 46 -4.15 -3.37 8.85
N SER A 47 -3.99 -4.70 8.91
CA SER A 47 -3.77 -5.45 10.16
C SER A 47 -2.72 -6.52 9.94
N CYS A 48 -1.79 -6.65 10.87
CA CYS A 48 -0.82 -7.73 10.91
C CYS A 48 -1.45 -8.96 11.56
N VAL A 49 -1.37 -10.12 10.88
CA VAL A 49 -1.91 -11.40 11.39
C VAL A 49 -0.81 -12.42 11.66
N SER A 50 0.43 -12.10 11.33
CA SER A 50 1.59 -12.98 11.51
C SER A 50 2.71 -12.27 12.25
N THR A 51 3.39 -13.02 13.11
CA THR A 51 4.60 -12.60 13.85
C THR A 51 5.87 -12.84 13.04
N ASN A 52 5.77 -13.12 11.75
CA ASN A 52 6.92 -13.43 10.92
C ASN A 52 7.92 -12.27 10.91
N THR A 53 9.19 -12.62 11.08
CA THR A 53 10.31 -11.70 11.28
C THR A 53 10.87 -11.08 10.01
N ASP A 54 10.41 -11.51 8.84
CA ASP A 54 10.90 -11.01 7.56
C ASP A 54 10.28 -9.65 7.19
N SER A 55 11.04 -8.86 6.43
CA SER A 55 10.53 -7.62 5.84
C SER A 55 9.33 -7.90 4.96
N LYS A 56 8.19 -7.27 5.28
CA LYS A 56 6.94 -7.41 4.55
C LYS A 56 6.42 -6.01 4.20
N MET A 57 6.10 -5.80 2.94
CA MET A 57 5.58 -4.52 2.46
C MET A 57 4.11 -4.64 2.16
N PHE A 58 3.27 -3.88 2.87
CA PHE A 58 1.84 -3.86 2.60
C PHE A 58 1.45 -2.85 1.52
N PHE A 59 2.33 -1.88 1.22
CA PHE A 59 2.11 -0.90 0.15
C PHE A 59 3.43 -0.33 -0.36
N GLY A 60 3.55 -0.13 -1.66
CA GLY A 60 4.56 0.73 -2.25
C GLY A 60 5.40 0.12 -3.37
N MET A 61 6.55 0.75 -3.61
CA MET A 61 7.55 0.34 -4.59
C MET A 61 8.96 0.38 -3.98
N TYR A 62 9.85 -0.37 -4.53
CA TYR A 62 11.23 -0.46 -4.11
C TYR A 62 12.16 -0.62 -5.32
N SER A 63 13.23 0.13 -5.37
CA SER A 63 14.27 -0.03 -6.38
C SER A 63 15.60 -0.34 -5.72
N LEU A 64 16.20 -1.45 -6.11
CA LEU A 64 17.60 -1.75 -5.88
C LEU A 64 18.38 -1.35 -7.13
N ARG A 65 19.27 -0.39 -6.98
CA ARG A 65 20.22 -0.03 -8.02
C ARG A 65 21.62 -0.27 -7.50
N SER A 66 22.41 -1.11 -8.18
CA SER A 66 23.84 -1.11 -7.98
C SER A 66 24.45 0.06 -8.76
N GLN A 67 25.31 0.83 -8.13
CA GLN A 67 26.19 1.76 -8.84
C GLN A 67 27.52 1.07 -9.15
N ASP A 68 28.19 1.59 -10.18
CA ASP A 68 29.60 1.25 -10.43
C ASP A 68 30.39 1.56 -9.14
N GLY A 69 30.92 0.51 -8.49
CA GLY A 69 31.56 0.62 -7.18
C GLY A 69 30.89 -0.13 -6.03
N GLY A 70 29.81 -0.86 -6.28
CA GLY A 70 29.23 -1.83 -5.32
C GLY A 70 28.29 -1.24 -4.25
N GLN A 71 27.99 0.05 -4.28
CA GLN A 71 27.01 0.64 -3.36
C GLN A 71 25.59 0.51 -3.91
N ALA A 72 24.68 -0.02 -3.11
CA ALA A 72 23.27 -0.12 -3.45
C ALA A 72 22.57 1.21 -3.19
N ILE A 73 22.02 1.83 -4.24
CA ILE A 73 21.10 2.95 -4.08
C ILE A 73 19.69 2.38 -3.91
N LYS A 74 19.00 2.85 -2.89
CA LYS A 74 17.63 2.44 -2.57
C LYS A 74 16.69 3.60 -2.80
N ASP A 75 15.80 3.48 -3.78
CA ASP A 75 14.67 4.39 -3.95
C ASP A 75 13.42 3.66 -3.43
N ASN A 76 12.82 4.21 -2.39
CA ASN A 76 11.65 3.60 -1.75
C ASN A 76 10.52 4.59 -1.60
N PHE A 77 9.36 4.16 -2.00
CA PHE A 77 8.09 4.74 -1.61
C PHE A 77 7.25 3.61 -1.01
N ALA A 78 7.51 3.28 0.25
CA ALA A 78 6.98 2.07 0.81
C ALA A 78 6.60 2.20 2.29
N ALA A 79 5.53 1.55 2.64
CA ALA A 79 5.14 1.30 4.01
C ALA A 79 5.36 -0.18 4.32
N ASN A 80 6.28 -0.46 5.22
CA ASN A 80 6.75 -1.80 5.55
C ASN A 80 6.28 -2.21 6.93
N CYS A 81 5.81 -3.45 7.05
CA CYS A 81 5.82 -4.16 8.31
C CYS A 81 7.14 -4.92 8.44
N TRP A 82 7.92 -4.58 9.43
CA TRP A 82 9.11 -5.35 9.79
C TRP A 82 8.86 -5.98 11.15
N GLY A 83 8.49 -7.26 11.14
CA GLY A 83 8.28 -7.98 12.39
C GLY A 83 9.55 -8.69 12.80
N SER A 84 10.35 -8.11 13.65
CA SER A 84 11.22 -8.94 14.47
C SER A 84 11.64 -8.19 15.71
N TRP A 85 11.04 -8.49 16.79
CA TRP A 85 11.63 -8.26 18.11
C TRP A 85 10.78 -8.98 19.16
N GLY A 86 10.40 -10.22 18.85
CA GLY A 86 9.71 -11.10 19.80
C GLY A 86 8.17 -11.00 19.71
N VAL A 87 7.53 -12.09 20.06
CA VAL A 87 6.09 -12.35 20.00
C VAL A 87 5.27 -11.30 20.78
N ASN A 88 5.91 -10.60 21.72
CA ASN A 88 5.25 -9.68 22.63
C ASN A 88 5.39 -8.20 22.27
N ASN A 89 6.05 -7.85 21.16
CA ASN A 89 6.25 -6.45 20.80
C ASN A 89 6.34 -6.29 19.27
N PRO A 90 5.20 -6.44 18.57
CA PRO A 90 5.16 -6.25 17.13
C PRO A 90 5.48 -4.80 16.77
N LYS A 91 6.40 -4.61 15.85
CA LYS A 91 6.83 -3.29 15.41
C LYS A 91 6.67 -3.16 13.92
N ILE A 92 6.19 -2.02 13.48
CA ILE A 92 6.26 -1.59 12.08
C ILE A 92 7.41 -0.62 11.93
N VAL A 93 8.19 -0.78 10.88
CA VAL A 93 9.14 0.23 10.46
C VAL A 93 8.62 0.86 9.17
N ILE A 94 8.34 2.15 9.23
CA ILE A 94 7.92 2.92 8.09
C ILE A 94 9.15 3.62 7.53
N TYR A 95 9.40 3.41 6.25
CA TYR A 95 10.49 4.03 5.55
C TYR A 95 9.96 5.03 4.53
N SER A 96 10.51 6.22 4.56
CA SER A 96 10.42 7.20 3.49
C SER A 96 11.84 7.52 3.05
N TYR A 97 12.22 7.05 1.88
CA TYR A 97 13.54 7.29 1.31
C TYR A 97 13.45 8.31 0.19
N PRO A 98 14.16 9.43 0.27
CA PRO A 98 14.33 10.31 -0.86
C PRO A 98 15.31 9.72 -1.88
N ASN A 99 15.21 10.20 -3.09
CA ASN A 99 16.14 9.91 -4.18
C ASN A 99 17.59 10.25 -3.80
N ASN A 100 18.55 9.43 -4.20
CA ASN A 100 19.99 9.55 -3.96
C ASN A 100 20.50 9.13 -2.56
N GLY A 101 19.74 8.40 -1.79
CA GLY A 101 20.22 7.83 -0.55
C GLY A 101 21.25 6.74 -0.79
N VAL A 102 22.53 7.05 -0.67
CA VAL A 102 23.56 6.03 -0.42
C VAL A 102 23.27 5.46 0.96
N ALA A 103 23.04 4.16 1.05
CA ALA A 103 22.74 3.49 2.32
C ALA A 103 23.97 3.37 3.26
N ASP A 104 25.01 4.13 3.00
CA ASP A 104 26.25 4.13 3.77
C ASP A 104 26.23 5.30 4.74
N SER A 105 26.16 4.98 6.02
CA SER A 105 26.21 5.94 7.12
C SER A 105 27.52 6.71 7.23
N SER A 106 28.53 6.32 6.47
CA SER A 106 29.87 6.95 6.45
C SER A 106 30.03 8.00 5.35
N SER A 107 29.08 8.11 4.42
CA SER A 107 29.16 9.11 3.35
C SER A 107 28.63 10.47 3.80
N PRO A 108 29.37 11.57 3.58
CA PRO A 108 28.87 12.94 3.89
C PRO A 108 27.64 13.34 3.06
N ASN A 109 27.32 12.59 2.01
CA ASN A 109 26.14 12.74 1.18
C ASN A 109 25.04 11.70 1.50
N ALA A 110 25.18 10.96 2.60
CA ALA A 110 24.16 10.01 3.04
C ALA A 110 22.89 10.77 3.38
N VAL A 111 21.87 10.61 2.56
CA VAL A 111 20.54 11.07 2.90
C VAL A 111 20.04 10.17 4.03
N GLN A 112 19.83 10.75 5.20
CA GLN A 112 19.37 10.01 6.35
C GLN A 112 18.01 9.39 6.04
N VAL A 113 17.96 8.07 6.12
CA VAL A 113 16.73 7.31 6.04
C VAL A 113 15.79 7.76 7.15
N ALA A 114 14.65 8.29 6.79
CA ALA A 114 13.62 8.53 7.77
C ALA A 114 12.89 7.22 8.05
N SER A 115 13.18 6.62 9.20
CA SER A 115 12.47 5.45 9.68
C SER A 115 11.98 5.67 11.10
N ARG A 116 10.82 5.12 11.40
CA ARG A 116 10.28 5.05 12.75
C ARG A 116 9.77 3.65 13.02
N THR A 117 10.07 3.20 14.22
CA THR A 117 9.50 1.96 14.73
C THR A 117 8.30 2.30 15.59
N VAL A 118 7.15 1.77 15.24
CA VAL A 118 5.90 1.97 15.99
C VAL A 118 5.35 0.61 16.43
N ALA A 119 4.78 0.56 17.61
CA ALA A 119 4.10 -0.63 18.10
C ALA A 119 2.79 -0.84 17.35
N VAL A 120 2.50 -2.07 16.96
CA VAL A 120 1.22 -2.47 16.37
C VAL A 120 0.56 -3.52 17.23
N ARG A 121 -0.77 -3.56 17.17
CA ARG A 121 -1.53 -4.65 17.75
C ARG A 121 -1.86 -5.67 16.67
N TYR A 122 -1.59 -6.93 16.94
CA TYR A 122 -1.98 -8.01 16.03
C TYR A 122 -3.49 -8.14 15.95
N GLY A 123 -3.99 -8.37 14.71
CA GLY A 123 -5.41 -8.50 14.49
C GLY A 123 -6.19 -7.19 14.49
N GLU A 124 -5.63 -6.12 15.04
CA GLU A 124 -6.25 -4.81 15.13
C GLU A 124 -5.98 -3.98 13.88
N PRO A 125 -6.94 -3.14 13.43
CA PRO A 125 -6.71 -2.19 12.36
C PRO A 125 -5.68 -1.11 12.74
N ASN A 126 -4.77 -0.84 11.84
CA ASN A 126 -3.82 0.28 11.94
C ASN A 126 -3.85 1.07 10.63
N THR A 127 -3.64 2.36 10.70
CA THR A 127 -3.61 3.23 9.53
C THR A 127 -2.26 3.92 9.41
N VAL A 128 -1.65 3.80 8.24
CA VAL A 128 -0.51 4.62 7.84
C VAL A 128 -0.98 5.59 6.78
N SER A 129 -0.66 6.85 6.94
CA SER A 129 -0.84 7.86 5.90
C SER A 129 0.42 8.68 5.69
N HIS A 130 0.59 9.13 4.45
CA HIS A 130 1.69 10.00 4.06
C HIS A 130 1.15 11.18 3.28
N ASP A 131 1.57 12.38 3.65
CA ASP A 131 1.21 13.63 2.98
C ASP A 131 2.42 14.56 2.96
N SER A 132 2.90 14.89 1.76
CA SER A 132 3.90 15.96 1.54
C SER A 132 5.14 15.84 2.45
N GLY A 133 5.66 14.62 2.62
CA GLY A 133 6.85 14.34 3.44
C GLY A 133 6.57 14.10 4.92
N VAL A 134 5.32 14.17 5.33
CA VAL A 134 4.91 13.84 6.69
C VAL A 134 4.21 12.48 6.69
N THR A 135 4.64 11.60 7.57
CA THR A 135 4.02 10.28 7.73
C THR A 135 3.37 10.17 9.11
N TYR A 136 2.16 9.67 9.10
CA TYR A 136 1.34 9.47 10.30
C TYR A 136 1.09 7.98 10.51
N PHE A 137 1.01 7.57 11.77
CA PHE A 137 0.57 6.26 12.17
C PHE A 137 -0.57 6.40 13.19
N ASN A 138 -1.74 5.85 12.85
CA ASN A 138 -2.97 6.00 13.64
C ASN A 138 -3.30 7.47 14.00
N GLY A 139 -3.00 8.39 13.08
CA GLY A 139 -3.22 9.82 13.24
C GLY A 139 -2.09 10.58 13.95
N GLU A 140 -1.11 9.91 14.54
CA GLU A 140 0.06 10.53 15.15
C GLU A 140 1.17 10.76 14.12
N GLU A 141 1.76 11.95 14.10
CA GLU A 141 2.92 12.26 13.28
C GLU A 141 4.14 11.47 13.77
N ILE A 142 4.74 10.68 12.89
CA ILE A 142 5.90 9.85 13.22
C ILE A 142 7.16 10.20 12.43
N ILE A 143 7.01 10.78 11.23
CA ILE A 143 8.11 11.26 10.40
C ILE A 143 7.69 12.59 9.78
N ASN A 144 8.55 13.60 9.90
CA ASN A 144 8.34 14.90 9.29
C ASN A 144 9.59 15.29 8.52
N ARG A 145 9.56 15.16 7.18
CA ARG A 145 10.67 15.47 6.27
C ARG A 145 10.17 16.00 4.93
N PRO A 146 9.55 17.16 4.89
CA PRO A 146 8.98 17.73 3.66
C PRO A 146 10.02 18.04 2.58
N SER A 147 11.29 18.24 2.96
CA SER A 147 12.39 18.47 2.02
C SER A 147 13.00 17.20 1.41
N SER A 148 12.60 16.03 1.90
CA SER A 148 13.16 14.73 1.52
C SER A 148 12.07 13.82 0.95
N MET A 149 11.47 14.26 -0.16
CA MET A 149 10.37 13.53 -0.77
C MET A 149 10.85 12.29 -1.52
N PRO A 150 10.15 11.16 -1.37
CA PRO A 150 10.42 9.99 -2.19
C PRO A 150 10.29 10.31 -3.67
N ASN A 151 11.15 9.71 -4.47
CA ASN A 151 11.06 9.82 -5.92
C ASN A 151 10.96 8.42 -6.55
N ASN A 152 10.42 8.38 -7.76
CA ASN A 152 10.30 7.15 -8.54
C ASN A 152 10.85 7.39 -9.96
N PRO A 153 12.18 7.47 -10.10
CA PRO A 153 12.81 7.83 -11.37
C PRO A 153 12.60 6.77 -12.45
N TYR A 154 12.21 5.55 -12.06
CA TYR A 154 12.05 4.41 -12.95
C TYR A 154 10.60 4.13 -13.32
N ASN A 155 9.66 4.98 -12.89
CA ASN A 155 8.24 4.80 -13.13
C ASN A 155 7.72 3.41 -12.68
N ILE A 156 8.18 2.93 -11.54
CA ILE A 156 7.76 1.64 -10.97
C ILE A 156 6.32 1.80 -10.44
N PRO A 157 5.39 0.89 -10.77
CA PRO A 157 4.05 0.91 -10.20
C PRO A 157 4.09 0.66 -8.69
N SER A 158 3.03 1.00 -7.98
CA SER A 158 2.86 0.64 -6.57
C SER A 158 1.97 -0.59 -6.43
N TYR A 159 2.31 -1.46 -5.47
CA TYR A 159 1.51 -2.64 -5.17
C TYR A 159 0.92 -2.55 -3.76
N LEU A 160 -0.24 -3.18 -3.57
CA LEU A 160 -0.78 -3.55 -2.26
C LEU A 160 -0.43 -5.00 -1.97
N PHE A 161 -0.19 -5.35 -0.72
CA PHE A 161 0.25 -6.66 -0.22
C PHE A 161 1.64 -7.10 -0.66
N ALA A 162 2.37 -6.28 -1.38
CA ALA A 162 3.76 -6.52 -1.77
C ALA A 162 4.44 -5.20 -2.14
N SER A 163 5.72 -5.28 -2.43
CA SER A 163 6.46 -4.23 -3.11
C SER A 163 6.60 -4.52 -4.59
N ALA A 164 6.37 -3.52 -5.44
CA ALA A 164 6.86 -3.53 -6.81
C ALA A 164 8.37 -3.28 -6.76
N THR A 165 9.17 -4.30 -6.98
CA THR A 165 10.63 -4.23 -6.81
C THR A 165 11.34 -4.27 -8.15
N ARG A 166 12.09 -3.20 -8.46
CA ARG A 166 12.96 -3.16 -9.63
C ARG A 166 14.23 -3.97 -9.35
N GLN A 167 14.48 -4.93 -10.22
CA GLN A 167 15.65 -5.80 -10.17
C GLN A 167 16.85 -5.14 -10.86
N GLN A 168 18.04 -5.74 -10.72
CA GLN A 168 19.25 -5.28 -11.40
C GLN A 168 19.12 -5.35 -12.93
N ASP A 169 18.40 -6.34 -13.45
CA ASP A 169 18.10 -6.50 -14.87
C ASP A 169 17.03 -5.54 -15.41
N THR A 170 16.67 -4.55 -14.62
CA THR A 170 15.62 -3.54 -14.88
C THR A 170 14.19 -4.04 -14.86
N SER A 171 13.96 -5.35 -14.75
CA SER A 171 12.60 -5.89 -14.60
C SER A 171 11.95 -5.47 -13.29
N VAL A 172 10.64 -5.35 -13.26
CA VAL A 172 9.85 -5.12 -12.05
C VAL A 172 9.17 -6.41 -11.65
N LYS A 173 9.41 -6.86 -10.42
CA LYS A 173 8.81 -8.08 -9.88
C LYS A 173 8.20 -7.81 -8.50
N PRO A 174 7.13 -8.52 -8.13
CA PRO A 174 6.63 -8.47 -6.76
C PRO A 174 7.66 -9.10 -5.81
N ALA A 175 7.87 -8.45 -4.67
CA ALA A 175 8.72 -8.97 -3.59
C ALA A 175 8.20 -8.49 -2.23
N TYR A 176 8.77 -9.01 -1.15
CA TYR A 176 8.43 -8.61 0.22
C TYR A 176 6.93 -8.73 0.53
N PHE A 177 6.32 -9.83 0.09
CA PHE A 177 4.89 -10.07 0.22
C PHE A 177 4.41 -9.95 1.66
N PHE A 178 3.37 -9.16 1.87
CA PHE A 178 2.74 -8.98 3.16
C PHE A 178 1.86 -10.18 3.54
N ILE A 179 1.99 -10.63 4.77
CA ILE A 179 1.08 -11.61 5.37
C ILE A 179 0.20 -10.84 6.34
N GLY A 180 -1.03 -10.59 5.95
CA GLY A 180 -1.93 -9.75 6.72
C GLY A 180 -3.11 -9.25 5.90
N ARG A 181 -3.86 -8.33 6.50
CA ARG A 181 -5.13 -7.81 5.98
C ARG A 181 -4.99 -6.39 5.51
N ILE A 182 -5.68 -6.05 4.42
CA ILE A 182 -5.90 -4.66 4.01
C ILE A 182 -7.42 -4.40 4.00
N MET A 183 -7.83 -3.34 4.70
CA MET A 183 -9.21 -2.89 4.85
C MET A 183 -9.55 -1.76 3.88
N SER A 184 -8.58 -0.91 3.57
CA SER A 184 -8.74 0.17 2.59
C SER A 184 -7.39 0.70 2.13
N ALA A 185 -7.37 1.31 0.94
CA ALA A 185 -6.20 2.07 0.50
C ALA A 185 -6.65 3.23 -0.38
N LYS A 186 -6.07 4.42 -0.15
CA LYS A 186 -6.28 5.60 -0.96
C LYS A 186 -4.96 6.13 -1.48
N ILE A 187 -4.97 6.58 -2.73
CA ILE A 187 -3.82 7.23 -3.35
C ILE A 187 -4.32 8.53 -3.99
N LYS A 188 -3.63 9.63 -3.68
CA LYS A 188 -3.90 10.96 -4.23
C LYS A 188 -2.64 11.49 -4.91
N ASP A 189 -2.83 12.32 -5.92
CA ASP A 189 -1.74 13.10 -6.52
C ASP A 189 -1.25 14.23 -5.59
N ALA A 190 -0.25 14.97 -6.04
CA ALA A 190 0.31 16.11 -5.30
C ALA A 190 -0.71 17.22 -5.04
N SER A 191 -1.68 17.41 -5.93
CA SER A 191 -2.77 18.37 -5.79
C SER A 191 -3.87 17.90 -4.84
N GLY A 192 -3.83 16.64 -4.41
CA GLY A 192 -4.84 16.03 -3.54
C GLY A 192 -5.99 15.37 -4.29
N ASN A 193 -5.94 15.30 -5.63
CA ASN A 193 -6.94 14.59 -6.42
C ASN A 193 -6.83 13.08 -6.16
N LEU A 194 -7.97 12.45 -5.94
CA LEU A 194 -8.04 11.02 -5.67
C LEU A 194 -7.80 10.22 -6.95
N LEU A 195 -6.72 9.44 -6.98
CA LEU A 195 -6.34 8.56 -8.09
C LEU A 195 -6.90 7.16 -7.91
N ARG A 196 -6.94 6.69 -6.65
CA ARG A 196 -7.49 5.39 -6.24
C ARG A 196 -8.16 5.51 -4.88
N ASP A 197 -9.25 4.77 -4.74
CA ASP A 197 -9.98 4.62 -3.49
C ASP A 197 -10.47 3.18 -3.37
N PHE A 198 -9.59 2.34 -2.88
CA PHE A 198 -9.78 0.90 -2.80
C PHE A 198 -10.54 0.48 -1.54
N ILE A 199 -11.54 -0.36 -1.75
CA ILE A 199 -12.22 -1.11 -0.70
C ILE A 199 -12.22 -2.60 -1.04
N PRO A 200 -12.11 -3.49 -0.06
CA PRO A 200 -12.20 -4.92 -0.28
C PRO A 200 -13.65 -5.33 -0.57
N VAL A 201 -13.82 -6.16 -1.58
CA VAL A 201 -15.11 -6.69 -2.01
C VAL A 201 -14.98 -8.15 -2.43
N ARG A 202 -16.10 -8.86 -2.47
CA ARG A 202 -16.16 -10.19 -3.10
C ARG A 202 -17.14 -10.19 -4.27
N LYS A 203 -16.81 -11.01 -5.26
CA LYS A 203 -17.72 -11.37 -6.34
C LYS A 203 -17.80 -12.89 -6.37
N LYS A 204 -18.94 -13.44 -5.94
CA LYS A 204 -19.04 -14.86 -5.53
C LYS A 204 -18.00 -15.14 -4.45
N ASP A 205 -17.16 -16.15 -4.64
CA ASP A 205 -16.14 -16.61 -3.70
C ASP A 205 -14.73 -16.07 -4.03
N VAL A 206 -14.63 -15.01 -4.82
CA VAL A 206 -13.35 -14.38 -5.20
C VAL A 206 -13.28 -12.99 -4.61
N GLY A 207 -12.17 -12.71 -3.92
CA GLY A 207 -11.87 -11.40 -3.35
C GLY A 207 -11.18 -10.46 -4.34
N TYR A 208 -11.54 -9.19 -4.30
CA TYR A 208 -11.00 -8.10 -5.12
C TYR A 208 -10.83 -6.83 -4.29
N MET A 209 -9.94 -5.96 -4.74
CA MET A 209 -9.99 -4.54 -4.36
C MET A 209 -10.83 -3.81 -5.41
N TYR A 210 -11.93 -3.17 -4.97
CA TYR A 210 -12.76 -2.34 -5.83
C TYR A 210 -12.31 -0.88 -5.71
N ASP A 211 -11.92 -0.29 -6.83
CA ASP A 211 -11.57 1.13 -6.87
C ASP A 211 -12.82 1.98 -7.13
N ARG A 212 -13.21 2.78 -6.15
CA ARG A 212 -14.38 3.66 -6.24
C ARG A 212 -14.20 4.83 -7.20
N VAL A 213 -12.95 5.15 -7.58
CA VAL A 213 -12.65 6.21 -8.55
C VAL A 213 -12.91 5.73 -9.96
N SER A 214 -12.35 4.57 -10.33
CA SER A 214 -12.48 4.02 -11.69
C SER A 214 -13.70 3.12 -11.88
N GLY A 215 -14.32 2.65 -10.80
CA GLY A 215 -15.39 1.67 -10.85
C GLY A 215 -14.92 0.26 -11.24
N GLN A 216 -13.64 -0.05 -11.13
CA GLN A 216 -13.05 -1.31 -11.57
C GLN A 216 -12.72 -2.23 -10.40
N LEU A 217 -12.75 -3.54 -10.68
CA LEU A 217 -12.29 -4.58 -9.78
C LEU A 217 -10.82 -4.91 -10.10
N PHE A 218 -9.97 -4.87 -9.09
CA PHE A 218 -8.57 -5.27 -9.16
C PHE A 218 -8.41 -6.64 -8.54
N SER A 219 -8.01 -7.60 -9.36
CA SER A 219 -7.81 -8.99 -8.96
C SER A 219 -6.41 -9.22 -8.39
N ASN A 220 -6.23 -10.38 -7.75
CA ASN A 220 -4.90 -10.87 -7.41
C ASN A 220 -4.03 -11.01 -8.68
N ALA A 221 -2.88 -10.38 -8.68
CA ALA A 221 -1.87 -10.49 -9.73
C ALA A 221 -0.75 -11.51 -9.37
N GLY A 222 -0.81 -12.07 -8.15
CA GLY A 222 0.09 -13.11 -7.67
C GLY A 222 -0.48 -14.52 -7.83
N THR A 223 -0.06 -15.42 -6.95
CA THR A 223 -0.50 -16.81 -6.95
C THR A 223 -1.44 -17.11 -5.77
N GLY A 224 -2.20 -18.20 -5.88
CA GLY A 224 -3.21 -18.55 -4.89
C GLY A 224 -4.41 -17.61 -4.90
N ALA A 225 -5.20 -17.63 -3.85
CA ALA A 225 -6.36 -16.76 -3.66
C ALA A 225 -6.21 -15.92 -2.38
N PHE A 226 -6.79 -14.75 -2.37
CA PHE A 226 -6.97 -14.01 -1.12
C PHE A 226 -7.94 -14.73 -0.20
N ILE A 227 -7.68 -14.68 1.09
CA ILE A 227 -8.66 -15.04 2.11
C ILE A 227 -9.65 -13.89 2.22
N ILE A 228 -10.93 -14.19 2.15
CA ILE A 228 -12.03 -13.23 2.15
C ILE A 228 -12.47 -13.01 3.60
N GLY A 229 -12.50 -11.76 4.03
CA GLY A 229 -13.07 -11.38 5.31
C GLY A 229 -14.59 -11.50 5.35
N PRO A 230 -15.20 -11.31 6.52
CA PRO A 230 -16.65 -11.25 6.66
C PRO A 230 -17.27 -10.16 5.77
N ASP A 231 -18.53 -10.34 5.40
CA ASP A 231 -19.29 -9.28 4.74
C ASP A 231 -19.40 -8.07 5.68
N ALA A 232 -19.03 -6.91 5.17
CA ALA A 232 -19.12 -5.68 5.93
C ALA A 232 -20.59 -5.36 6.21
N VAL A 233 -20.94 -5.14 7.48
CA VAL A 233 -22.30 -4.77 7.88
C VAL A 233 -22.63 -3.43 7.25
N SER A 234 -23.71 -3.39 6.43
CA SER A 234 -24.24 -2.11 5.95
C SER A 234 -24.72 -1.29 7.14
N ALA A 235 -24.21 -0.07 7.28
CA ALA A 235 -24.66 0.85 8.35
C ALA A 235 -26.17 1.24 8.27
N ASN A 236 -26.92 0.64 7.33
CA ASN A 236 -28.33 0.89 7.09
C ASN A 236 -29.22 -0.28 7.56
N GLY A 237 -28.92 -0.89 8.71
CA GLY A 237 -29.77 -1.87 9.37
C GLY A 237 -30.56 -1.26 10.55
N GLY A 238 -31.14 -0.08 10.34
CA GLY A 238 -32.01 0.56 11.32
C GLY A 238 -33.35 0.95 10.68
N GLY A 239 -34.33 0.07 10.82
CA GLY A 239 -35.67 0.44 10.40
C GLY A 239 -36.60 -0.75 10.23
N VAL A 240 -37.19 -1.21 11.32
CA VAL A 240 -38.54 -1.75 11.37
C VAL A 240 -39.31 -0.88 12.33
#